data_d55c37d90ec6d0a8c3f3b8fab8c03ebe
#
_entry.id   d55c37d90ec6d0a8c3f3b8fab8c03ebe
#
_cell.length_a   1.000
_cell.length_b   1.000
_cell.length_c   1.000
_cell.angle_alpha   90.00
_cell.angle_beta   90.00
_cell.angle_gamma   90.00
#
_symmetry.space_group_name_H-M   'P 1'
#
loop_
_entity.id
_entity.type
_entity.pdbx_description
1 polymer ?
#
loop_
_entity_poly.entity_id
_entity_poly.type
_entity_poly.pdbx_seq_one_letter_code
_entity_poly.pdbx_strand_id
1 'polypeptide(L)' 'MTWKFETAGPDGQCKLFGVNIFDYDWHNCHEAARVIDPHYGLEKVFHVYEAEIDGQIRRFAAGKFSNCVWGFYLEKN' A
#
# COMPACT_ATOMS: atom_id res chain seq x y z
N MET A 1 0.40 -10.16 12.67
CA MET A 1 0.98 -9.01 11.98
C MET A 1 -0.06 -7.94 11.78
N THR A 2 0.31 -6.72 12.06
CA THR A 2 -0.59 -5.58 11.86
C THR A 2 -0.11 -4.71 10.72
N TRP A 3 -1.05 -4.03 10.11
CA TRP A 3 -0.79 -3.12 9.00
C TRP A 3 -1.13 -1.72 9.45
N LYS A 4 -0.19 -0.81 9.28
CA LYS A 4 -0.35 0.59 9.68
C LYS A 4 -0.52 1.44 8.44
N PHE A 5 -1.54 2.32 8.45
CA PHE A 5 -1.75 3.26 7.36
C PHE A 5 -0.53 4.17 7.21
N GLU A 6 -0.07 4.31 5.97
CA GLU A 6 1.08 5.16 5.68
C GLU A 6 0.69 6.39 4.88
N THR A 7 0.01 6.18 3.75
CA THR A 7 -0.34 7.31 2.88
C THR A 7 -1.48 6.92 1.94
N ALA A 8 -2.10 7.93 1.36
CA ALA A 8 -3.09 7.76 0.32
C ALA A 8 -2.86 8.83 -0.75
N GLY A 9 -3.25 8.52 -1.97
CA GLY A 9 -3.08 9.46 -3.06
C GLY A 9 -3.78 9.01 -4.32
N PRO A 10 -3.76 9.87 -5.36
CA PRO A 10 -4.43 9.58 -6.61
C PRO A 10 -3.75 8.46 -7.37
N ASP A 11 -4.53 7.85 -8.28
CA ASP A 11 -4.03 6.84 -9.18
C ASP A 11 -2.87 7.41 -10.00
N GLY A 12 -1.76 6.68 -10.06
CA GLY A 12 -0.59 7.08 -10.81
C GLY A 12 0.40 7.96 -10.07
N GLN A 13 0.05 8.51 -8.91
CA GLN A 13 0.94 9.40 -8.18
C GLN A 13 0.72 9.32 -6.68
N CYS A 14 1.60 8.60 -5.99
CA CYS A 14 1.55 8.52 -4.54
C CYS A 14 2.96 8.28 -3.99
N LYS A 15 3.35 9.07 -3.02
CA LYS A 15 4.69 8.98 -2.44
C LYS A 15 4.72 7.91 -1.35
N LEU A 16 5.54 6.90 -1.56
CA LEU A 16 5.78 5.83 -0.59
C LEU A 16 7.27 5.49 -0.62
N PHE A 17 7.88 5.28 0.53
CA PHE A 17 9.32 5.05 0.63
C PHE A 17 10.16 6.16 0.00
N GLY A 18 9.64 7.39 -0.01
CA GLY A 18 10.35 8.55 -0.56
C GLY A 18 10.30 8.68 -2.07
N VAL A 19 9.56 7.82 -2.78
CA VAL A 19 9.47 7.83 -4.24
C VAL A 19 8.00 7.75 -4.67
N ASN A 20 7.73 8.05 -5.95
CA ASN A 20 6.41 7.76 -6.50
C ASN A 20 6.31 6.26 -6.73
N ILE A 21 5.51 5.59 -5.92
CA ILE A 21 5.43 4.13 -5.94
C ILE A 21 4.89 3.60 -7.28
N PHE A 22 4.13 4.42 -8.00
CA PHE A 22 3.59 4.02 -9.31
C PHE A 22 4.64 4.01 -10.42
N ASP A 23 5.83 4.55 -10.17
CA ASP A 23 6.95 4.46 -11.11
C ASP A 23 7.65 3.10 -11.08
N TYR A 24 7.28 2.24 -10.16
CA TYR A 24 7.93 0.94 -9.93
C TYR A 24 6.98 -0.20 -10.26
N ASP A 25 7.55 -1.34 -10.61
CA ASP A 25 6.77 -2.56 -10.85
C ASP A 25 6.42 -3.21 -9.52
N TRP A 26 5.13 -3.46 -9.30
CA TRP A 26 4.65 -4.13 -8.10
C TRP A 26 4.50 -5.62 -8.39
N HIS A 27 5.04 -6.41 -7.52
CA HIS A 27 4.91 -7.85 -7.58
C HIS A 27 3.87 -8.32 -6.56
N ASN A 28 2.81 -8.95 -7.03
CA ASN A 28 1.75 -9.41 -6.14
C ASN A 28 2.24 -10.63 -5.35
N CYS A 29 2.24 -10.54 -4.03
CA CYS A 29 2.71 -11.61 -3.15
C CYS A 29 1.65 -12.68 -2.90
N HIS A 30 0.43 -12.50 -3.44
CA HIS A 30 -0.69 -13.41 -3.23
C HIS A 30 -1.05 -13.58 -1.76
N GLU A 31 -0.96 -12.48 -1.02
CA GLU A 31 -1.35 -12.41 0.38
C GLU A 31 -2.39 -11.33 0.56
N ALA A 32 -3.28 -11.54 1.52
CA ALA A 32 -4.28 -10.56 1.90
C ALA A 32 -3.82 -9.82 3.16
N ALA A 33 -4.08 -8.52 3.21
CA ALA A 33 -3.82 -7.69 4.37
C ALA A 33 -5.14 -7.12 4.88
N ARG A 34 -5.43 -7.34 6.15
CA ARG A 34 -6.59 -6.71 6.79
C ARG A 34 -6.14 -5.37 7.33
N VAL A 35 -6.75 -4.32 6.81
CA VAL A 35 -6.37 -2.95 7.12
C VAL A 35 -7.58 -2.20 7.63
N ILE A 36 -7.34 -1.13 8.39
CA ILE A 36 -8.39 -0.27 8.91
C ILE A 36 -8.35 1.05 8.14
N ASP A 37 -9.46 1.40 7.53
CA ASP A 37 -9.62 2.68 6.85
C ASP A 37 -9.43 3.80 7.88
N PRO A 38 -8.46 4.71 7.69
CA PRO A 38 -8.18 5.76 8.68
C PRO A 38 -9.28 6.80 8.77
N HIS A 39 -10.15 6.89 7.78
CA HIS A 39 -11.19 7.91 7.73
C HIS A 39 -12.48 7.43 8.40
N TYR A 40 -12.90 6.19 8.12
CA TYR A 40 -14.15 5.66 8.64
C TYR A 40 -13.96 4.57 9.69
N GLY A 41 -12.75 4.08 9.90
CA GLY A 41 -12.48 3.02 10.86
C GLY A 41 -12.99 1.65 10.43
N LEU A 42 -13.33 1.48 9.16
CA LEU A 42 -13.85 0.22 8.64
C LEU A 42 -12.73 -0.70 8.21
N GLU A 43 -12.91 -2.00 8.44
CA GLU A 43 -11.96 -2.99 7.99
C GLU A 43 -12.10 -3.23 6.50
N LYS A 44 -10.96 -3.28 5.81
CA LYS A 44 -10.88 -3.60 4.39
C LYS A 44 -9.81 -4.67 4.19
N VAL A 45 -9.91 -5.38 3.09
CA VAL A 45 -8.91 -6.37 2.70
C VAL A 45 -8.20 -5.85 1.46
N PHE A 46 -6.90 -5.61 1.59
CA PHE A 46 -6.04 -5.18 0.48
C PHE A 46 -5.09 -6.32 0.12
N HIS A 47 -4.41 -6.18 -1.00
CA HIS A 47 -3.39 -7.13 -1.42
C HIS A 47 -2.01 -6.65 -1.01
N VAL A 48 -1.14 -7.62 -0.73
CA VAL A 48 0.25 -7.34 -0.40
C VAL A 48 1.10 -7.42 -1.67
N TYR A 49 1.97 -6.44 -1.83
CA TYR A 49 2.87 -6.33 -2.97
C TYR A 49 4.29 -6.13 -2.50
N GLU A 50 5.23 -6.41 -3.40
CA GLU A 50 6.63 -6.08 -3.22
C GLU A 50 7.10 -5.27 -4.42
N ALA A 51 8.02 -4.35 -4.19
CA ALA A 51 8.68 -3.60 -5.25
C ALA A 51 10.15 -3.42 -4.89
N GLU A 52 11.00 -3.49 -5.89
CA GLU A 52 12.42 -3.21 -5.69
C GLU A 52 12.64 -1.71 -5.85
N ILE A 53 13.09 -1.06 -4.78
CA ILE A 53 13.27 0.40 -4.74
C ILE A 53 14.71 0.63 -4.27
N ASP A 54 15.53 1.22 -5.13
CA ASP A 54 16.92 1.54 -4.84
C ASP A 54 17.71 0.31 -4.36
N GLY A 55 17.44 -0.84 -5.00
CA GLY A 55 18.16 -2.08 -4.70
C GLY A 55 17.62 -2.84 -3.50
N GLN A 56 16.55 -2.36 -2.88
CA GLN A 56 15.94 -3.03 -1.73
C GLN A 56 14.52 -3.47 -2.06
N ILE A 57 14.16 -4.68 -1.63
CA ILE A 57 12.80 -5.16 -1.77
C ILE A 57 11.96 -4.56 -0.65
N ARG A 58 10.92 -3.81 -1.03
CA ARG A 58 10.00 -3.20 -0.09
C ARG A 58 8.63 -3.86 -0.20
N ARG A 59 8.05 -4.16 0.94
CA ARG A 59 6.77 -4.86 1.04
C ARG A 59 5.72 -3.88 1.59
N PHE A 60 4.54 -3.88 0.96
CA PHE A 60 3.47 -2.98 1.36
C PHE A 60 2.12 -3.59 0.98
N ALA A 61 1.06 -3.11 1.62
CA ALA A 61 -0.31 -3.43 1.22
C ALA A 61 -0.90 -2.23 0.49
N ALA A 62 -1.62 -2.49 -0.58
CA ALA A 62 -2.22 -1.43 -1.39
C ALA A 62 -3.59 -1.84 -1.88
N GLY A 63 -4.48 -0.85 -1.96
CA GLY A 63 -5.80 -1.03 -2.49
C GLY A 63 -6.48 0.31 -2.68
N LYS A 64 -7.64 0.29 -3.31
CA LYS A 64 -8.38 1.51 -3.58
C LYS A 64 -9.40 1.80 -2.49
N PHE A 65 -9.36 3.00 -1.95
CA PHE A 65 -10.42 3.51 -1.08
C PHE A 65 -11.61 3.99 -1.91
N SER A 66 -11.35 4.47 -3.13
CA SER A 66 -12.37 4.91 -4.07
C SER A 66 -11.81 4.78 -5.49
N ASN A 67 -12.60 5.17 -6.50
CA ASN A 67 -12.20 5.01 -7.90
C ASN A 67 -10.86 5.66 -8.26
N CYS A 68 -10.50 6.74 -7.56
CA CYS A 68 -9.32 7.52 -7.90
C CYS A 68 -8.29 7.56 -6.78
N VAL A 69 -8.56 6.95 -5.63
CA VAL A 69 -7.71 7.09 -4.45
C VAL A 69 -7.20 5.75 -3.99
N TRP A 70 -5.88 5.60 -3.97
CA TRP A 70 -5.20 4.43 -3.44
C TRP A 70 -4.79 4.67 -2.00
N GLY A 71 -4.84 3.61 -1.20
CA GLY A 71 -4.30 3.61 0.15
C GLY A 71 -3.14 2.64 0.27
N PHE A 72 -2.15 3.00 1.08
CA PHE A 72 -0.94 2.21 1.28
C PHE A 72 -0.70 2.00 2.75
N TYR A 73 -0.36 0.77 3.09
CA TYR A 73 -0.11 0.36 4.48
C TYR A 73 1.22 -0.36 4.55
N LEU A 74 1.91 -0.16 5.66
CA LEU A 74 3.17 -0.85 5.94
C LEU A 74 2.99 -1.83 7.08
N GLU A 75 3.73 -2.92 7.02
CA GLU A 75 3.73 -3.92 8.08
C GLU A 75 4.33 -3.32 9.35
N LYS A 76 3.67 -3.58 10.47
CA LYS A 76 4.17 -3.16 11.77
C LYS A 76 4.38 -4.40 12.63
N ASN A 77 5.58 -4.52 13.14
CA ASN A 77 5.93 -5.61 14.06
C ASN A 77 5.57 -5.27 15.50
#